data_e23e7266027d19ea7f65c15884d46e70
#
_entry.id   e23e7266027d19ea7f65c15884d46e70
#
_cell.length_a   1.000
_cell.length_b   1.000
_cell.length_c   1.000
_cell.angle_alpha   90.00
_cell.angle_beta   90.00
_cell.angle_gamma   90.00
#
_symmetry.space_group_name_H-M   'P 1'
#
loop_
_entity.id
_entity.type
_entity.pdbx_description
1 polymer ?
#
loop_
_entity_poly.entity_id
_entity_poly.type
_entity_poly.pdbx_seq_one_letter_code
_entity_poly.pdbx_strand_id
1 'polypeptide(L)'
;LIATFIITSNSDYSRKSYLEKATEKHNFSILFWEIQNLPDKWLHLAWELFPGNKPNDDDRLHLITEYLNTSNLLRNSAENLTNEEKNTLDKYLDETRARTEESIESIISNILINEGLGITSHILIPPTDFKLDAPPNIVVTSPRDKISFSTSKLISNQVTESEKKEIESIVESDGKTSALVDRLGGLGTYPAFVSDKGSLRNLLQTASHEWLHNYWILHPLGQNMWDSNQMIMFNETAANIAGDELGDIAFESIGGEIENPIKITEMKEDASYFNKTLKETRLEVEYLLDKGNVEKAEKLMNEATIKLQSKGYKIRKINQAYFAFH
;
A
#
# COMPACT_ATOMS: atom_id res chain seq x y z
N LEU A 1 9.39 -13.48 8.55
CA LEU A 1 8.77 -14.58 9.34
C LEU A 1 7.27 -14.36 9.64
N ILE A 2 6.71 -13.17 9.38
CA ILE A 2 5.32 -12.81 9.77
C ILE A 2 4.37 -12.84 8.59
N ALA A 3 4.81 -12.58 7.37
CA ALA A 3 4.00 -12.72 6.16
C ALA A 3 3.47 -14.15 5.93
N THR A 4 4.04 -15.16 6.59
CA THR A 4 3.64 -16.57 6.45
C THR A 4 2.30 -16.89 7.12
N PHE A 5 1.80 -16.04 8.03
CA PHE A 5 0.58 -16.34 8.79
C PHE A 5 -0.73 -15.99 8.08
N ILE A 6 -0.70 -15.17 7.02
CA ILE A 6 -1.91 -14.79 6.26
C ILE A 6 -2.43 -15.93 5.37
N ILE A 7 -1.66 -16.99 5.15
CA ILE A 7 -1.93 -17.98 4.09
C ILE A 7 -2.43 -19.34 4.61
N THR A 8 -2.42 -19.61 5.91
CA THR A 8 -2.79 -20.94 6.39
C THR A 8 -3.99 -20.97 7.32
N SER A 9 -5.19 -20.71 6.79
CA SER A 9 -6.41 -21.20 7.41
C SER A 9 -7.10 -22.20 6.48
N ASN A 10 -7.03 -23.47 6.86
CA ASN A 10 -7.84 -24.60 6.40
C ASN A 10 -8.22 -24.65 4.91
N SER A 11 -7.37 -25.19 4.09
CA SER A 11 -7.77 -25.74 2.80
C SER A 11 -8.05 -27.23 2.95
N ASP A 12 -9.32 -27.58 2.82
CA ASP A 12 -9.73 -28.95 2.51
C ASP A 12 -9.10 -29.33 1.16
N TYR A 13 -8.21 -30.30 1.14
CA TYR A 13 -7.31 -30.66 0.02
C TYR A 13 -8.01 -31.19 -1.24
N SER A 14 -9.33 -31.16 -1.35
CA SER A 14 -10.07 -31.82 -2.43
C SER A 14 -10.65 -30.93 -3.52
N ARG A 15 -10.71 -29.60 -3.37
CA ARG A 15 -11.13 -28.66 -4.44
C ARG A 15 -10.45 -27.30 -4.26
N LYS A 16 -9.65 -26.88 -5.26
CA LYS A 16 -9.17 -25.49 -5.33
C LYS A 16 -10.36 -24.53 -5.21
N SER A 17 -10.31 -23.58 -4.27
CA SER A 17 -11.34 -22.55 -4.12
C SER A 17 -11.42 -21.70 -5.41
N TYR A 18 -12.54 -21.00 -5.61
CA TYR A 18 -12.67 -20.07 -6.74
C TYR A 18 -11.55 -19.02 -6.74
N LEU A 19 -11.17 -18.54 -5.54
CA LEU A 19 -10.06 -17.60 -5.37
C LEU A 19 -8.72 -18.20 -5.84
N GLU A 20 -8.42 -19.44 -5.46
CA GLU A 20 -7.18 -20.12 -5.87
C GLU A 20 -7.13 -20.33 -7.39
N LYS A 21 -8.26 -20.72 -7.99
CA LYS A 21 -8.36 -20.90 -9.46
C LYS A 21 -8.17 -19.57 -10.19
N ALA A 22 -8.85 -18.52 -9.74
CA ALA A 22 -8.81 -17.21 -10.36
C ALA A 22 -7.40 -16.59 -10.31
N THR A 23 -6.63 -16.89 -9.28
CA THR A 23 -5.33 -16.28 -9.02
C THR A 23 -4.14 -17.15 -9.40
N GLU A 24 -4.35 -18.37 -9.88
CA GLU A 24 -3.28 -19.36 -10.14
C GLU A 24 -2.18 -18.83 -11.06
N LYS A 25 -2.55 -18.09 -12.10
CA LYS A 25 -1.62 -17.49 -13.08
C LYS A 25 -0.90 -16.24 -12.59
N HIS A 26 -1.41 -15.65 -11.52
CA HIS A 26 -0.98 -14.34 -11.03
C HIS A 26 -0.43 -14.40 -9.60
N ASN A 27 -0.05 -15.59 -9.12
CA ASN A 27 0.42 -15.78 -7.75
C ASN A 27 1.62 -14.88 -7.43
N PHE A 28 1.57 -14.21 -6.30
CA PHE A 28 2.69 -13.51 -5.69
C PHE A 28 3.08 -14.24 -4.40
N SER A 29 4.36 -14.53 -4.24
CA SER A 29 4.91 -15.17 -3.04
C SER A 29 5.77 -14.18 -2.28
N ILE A 30 5.29 -13.72 -1.14
CA ILE A 30 6.06 -12.83 -0.24
C ILE A 30 7.36 -13.50 0.17
N LEU A 31 7.30 -14.78 0.58
CA LEU A 31 8.48 -15.52 1.05
C LEU A 31 9.57 -15.59 -0.02
N PHE A 32 9.19 -15.86 -1.28
CA PHE A 32 10.15 -15.91 -2.37
C PHE A 32 10.74 -14.53 -2.66
N TRP A 33 9.90 -13.50 -2.60
CA TRP A 33 10.33 -12.11 -2.77
C TRP A 33 11.28 -11.67 -1.65
N GLU A 34 10.98 -11.95 -0.37
CA GLU A 34 11.84 -11.65 0.76
C GLU A 34 13.21 -12.35 0.63
N ILE A 35 13.22 -13.65 0.29
CA ILE A 35 14.45 -14.41 0.08
C ILE A 35 15.31 -13.83 -1.04
N GLN A 36 14.71 -13.32 -2.10
CA GLN A 36 15.44 -12.71 -3.21
C GLN A 36 16.04 -11.34 -2.86
N ASN A 37 15.41 -10.57 -1.99
CA ASN A 37 15.82 -9.20 -1.68
C ASN A 37 16.65 -9.06 -0.39
N LEU A 38 16.64 -10.07 0.49
CA LEU A 38 17.47 -10.09 1.71
C LEU A 38 18.99 -10.02 1.48
N PRO A 39 19.59 -10.74 0.50
CA PRO A 39 21.04 -10.79 0.37
C PRO A 39 21.69 -9.47 -0.04
N ASP A 40 21.04 -8.69 -0.90
CA ASP A 40 21.62 -7.45 -1.46
C ASP A 40 21.81 -6.39 -0.37
N LYS A 41 20.94 -6.35 0.62
CA LYS A 41 20.96 -5.35 1.69
C LYS A 41 21.91 -5.68 2.83
N TRP A 42 22.16 -6.95 3.14
CA TRP A 42 23.18 -7.33 4.12
C TRP A 42 24.60 -6.94 3.69
N LEU A 43 24.86 -6.95 2.37
CA LEU A 43 26.12 -6.47 1.81
C LEU A 43 26.24 -4.95 1.94
N HIS A 44 25.12 -4.22 1.85
CA HIS A 44 25.09 -2.77 1.96
C HIS A 44 25.28 -2.30 3.41
N LEU A 45 24.65 -2.96 4.39
CA LEU A 45 24.88 -2.70 5.83
C LEU A 45 26.35 -2.82 6.21
N ALA A 46 27.07 -3.78 5.61
CA ALA A 46 28.52 -3.91 5.80
C ALA A 46 29.30 -2.73 5.18
N TRP A 47 28.80 -2.13 4.11
CA TRP A 47 29.41 -0.97 3.45
C TRP A 47 29.22 0.33 4.24
N GLU A 48 28.09 0.53 4.90
CA GLU A 48 27.78 1.70 5.74
C GLU A 48 28.65 1.79 7.01
N LEU A 49 29.24 0.67 7.44
CA LEU A 49 30.19 0.66 8.58
C LEU A 49 31.51 1.37 8.26
N PHE A 50 31.76 1.76 6.99
CA PHE A 50 32.96 2.51 6.60
C PHE A 50 32.70 4.03 6.64
N PRO A 51 33.39 4.81 7.50
CA PRO A 51 33.22 6.24 7.60
C PRO A 51 33.75 6.92 6.32
N GLY A 52 32.91 7.65 5.62
CA GLY A 52 33.30 8.49 4.50
C GLY A 52 32.34 8.50 3.29
N ASN A 53 31.32 7.65 3.25
CA ASN A 53 30.45 7.48 2.09
C ASN A 53 29.03 8.06 2.27
N LYS A 54 28.78 8.88 3.30
CA LYS A 54 27.45 9.49 3.49
C LYS A 54 27.28 10.67 2.53
N PRO A 55 26.30 10.61 1.59
CA PRO A 55 25.98 11.76 0.75
C PRO A 55 25.48 12.93 1.62
N ASN A 56 25.67 14.15 1.16
CA ASN A 56 25.12 15.37 1.77
C ASN A 56 23.60 15.35 1.68
N ASP A 57 22.89 16.02 2.61
CA ASP A 57 21.43 16.05 2.64
C ASP A 57 20.80 16.69 1.39
N ASP A 58 21.44 17.72 0.81
CA ASP A 58 21.03 18.33 -0.44
C ASP A 58 21.14 17.36 -1.63
N ASP A 59 22.20 16.55 -1.67
CA ASP A 59 22.39 15.53 -2.70
C ASP A 59 21.34 14.42 -2.60
N ARG A 60 20.92 14.08 -1.37
CA ARG A 60 19.86 13.07 -1.11
C ARG A 60 18.50 13.55 -1.61
N LEU A 61 18.11 14.79 -1.26
CA LEU A 61 16.84 15.37 -1.70
C LEU A 61 16.78 15.45 -3.23
N HIS A 62 17.86 15.89 -3.87
CA HIS A 62 17.95 15.95 -5.32
C HIS A 62 17.76 14.55 -5.94
N LEU A 63 18.48 13.54 -5.44
CA LEU A 63 18.41 12.16 -5.93
C LEU A 63 17.00 11.60 -5.82
N ILE A 64 16.34 11.73 -4.65
CA ILE A 64 15.00 11.22 -4.44
C ILE A 64 14.01 11.94 -5.36
N THR A 65 14.12 13.25 -5.48
CA THR A 65 13.21 14.06 -6.31
C THR A 65 13.36 13.69 -7.80
N GLU A 66 14.57 13.51 -8.28
CA GLU A 66 14.87 13.11 -9.66
C GLU A 66 14.34 11.70 -9.95
N TYR A 67 14.55 10.75 -9.02
CA TYR A 67 14.03 9.40 -9.11
C TYR A 67 12.51 9.39 -9.22
N LEU A 68 11.81 10.11 -8.33
CA LEU A 68 10.35 10.18 -8.32
C LEU A 68 9.79 10.85 -9.58
N ASN A 69 10.43 11.93 -10.05
CA ASN A 69 10.04 12.60 -11.28
C ASN A 69 10.18 11.66 -12.49
N THR A 70 11.28 10.92 -12.56
CA THR A 70 11.54 9.93 -13.62
C THR A 70 10.53 8.80 -13.58
N SER A 71 10.25 8.24 -12.40
CA SER A 71 9.24 7.20 -12.20
C SER A 71 7.84 7.68 -12.59
N ASN A 72 7.45 8.88 -12.18
CA ASN A 72 6.16 9.47 -12.54
C ASN A 72 6.07 9.77 -14.05
N LEU A 73 7.14 10.25 -14.69
CA LEU A 73 7.18 10.49 -16.13
C LEU A 73 6.97 9.19 -16.91
N LEU A 74 7.71 8.14 -16.57
CA LEU A 74 7.61 6.84 -17.21
C LEU A 74 6.20 6.26 -17.16
N ARG A 75 5.49 6.47 -16.04
CA ARG A 75 4.14 5.93 -15.81
C ARG A 75 3.02 6.78 -16.40
N ASN A 76 3.12 8.10 -16.27
CA ASN A 76 2.03 9.00 -16.69
C ASN A 76 2.10 9.34 -18.18
N SER A 77 3.26 9.25 -18.79
CA SER A 77 3.50 9.60 -20.19
C SER A 77 3.92 8.38 -21.05
N ALA A 78 3.72 7.16 -20.55
CA ALA A 78 4.16 5.94 -21.21
C ALA A 78 3.67 5.80 -22.66
N GLU A 79 2.47 6.30 -22.98
CA GLU A 79 1.91 6.26 -24.33
C GLU A 79 2.61 7.22 -25.30
N ASN A 80 3.22 8.28 -24.78
CA ASN A 80 3.88 9.33 -25.55
C ASN A 80 5.40 9.12 -25.70
N LEU A 81 5.98 8.15 -24.99
CA LEU A 81 7.41 7.86 -25.00
C LEU A 81 7.75 6.77 -26.03
N THR A 82 8.85 6.97 -26.74
CA THR A 82 9.43 5.93 -27.58
C THR A 82 10.01 4.78 -26.74
N ASN A 83 10.23 3.62 -27.36
CA ASN A 83 10.84 2.49 -26.65
C ASN A 83 12.28 2.80 -26.17
N GLU A 84 13.02 3.62 -26.89
CA GLU A 84 14.38 4.03 -26.52
C GLU A 84 14.36 4.96 -25.28
N GLU A 85 13.43 5.91 -25.23
CA GLU A 85 13.24 6.78 -24.06
C GLU A 85 12.81 5.97 -22.84
N LYS A 86 11.86 5.04 -22.98
CA LYS A 86 11.46 4.15 -21.89
C LYS A 86 12.64 3.36 -21.34
N ASN A 87 13.41 2.72 -22.21
CA ASN A 87 14.58 1.94 -21.80
C ASN A 87 15.63 2.79 -21.09
N THR A 88 15.80 4.05 -21.51
CA THR A 88 16.75 4.99 -20.87
C THR A 88 16.27 5.36 -19.46
N LEU A 89 14.97 5.65 -19.29
CA LEU A 89 14.38 5.99 -18.00
C LEU A 89 14.38 4.76 -17.05
N ASP A 90 14.02 3.59 -17.54
CA ASP A 90 14.07 2.35 -16.76
C ASP A 90 15.49 2.06 -16.27
N LYS A 91 16.48 2.20 -17.14
CA LYS A 91 17.90 2.03 -16.78
C LYS A 91 18.32 3.00 -15.68
N TYR A 92 17.94 4.27 -15.80
CA TYR A 92 18.24 5.29 -14.79
C TYR A 92 17.61 4.91 -13.44
N LEU A 93 16.33 4.47 -13.43
CA LEU A 93 15.66 4.03 -12.21
C LEU A 93 16.37 2.84 -11.58
N ASP A 94 16.78 1.84 -12.37
CA ASP A 94 17.48 0.67 -11.88
C ASP A 94 18.86 1.03 -11.28
N GLU A 95 19.62 1.91 -11.92
CA GLU A 95 20.95 2.33 -11.47
C GLU A 95 20.91 3.22 -10.22
N THR A 96 19.82 3.95 -10.00
CA THR A 96 19.70 4.90 -8.87
C THR A 96 18.85 4.40 -7.72
N ARG A 97 18.04 3.34 -7.92
CA ARG A 97 17.08 2.81 -6.94
C ARG A 97 17.69 2.56 -5.57
N ALA A 98 18.77 1.77 -5.49
CA ALA A 98 19.39 1.42 -4.21
C ALA A 98 19.86 2.65 -3.41
N ARG A 99 20.47 3.63 -4.08
CA ARG A 99 20.90 4.89 -3.45
C ARG A 99 19.72 5.75 -3.00
N THR A 100 18.61 5.70 -3.73
CA THR A 100 17.37 6.40 -3.37
C THR A 100 16.72 5.76 -2.16
N GLU A 101 16.65 4.43 -2.12
CA GLU A 101 16.17 3.64 -0.98
C GLU A 101 16.97 4.00 0.29
N GLU A 102 18.30 3.94 0.22
CA GLU A 102 19.22 4.30 1.31
C GLU A 102 19.01 5.74 1.81
N SER A 103 18.79 6.67 0.88
CA SER A 103 18.55 8.07 1.22
C SER A 103 17.24 8.24 2.02
N ILE A 104 16.16 7.54 1.62
CA ILE A 104 14.88 7.52 2.33
C ILE A 104 15.04 6.86 3.69
N GLU A 105 15.71 5.70 3.76
CA GLU A 105 15.99 4.98 5.00
C GLU A 105 16.74 5.86 6.02
N SER A 106 17.73 6.61 5.56
CA SER A 106 18.50 7.53 6.41
C SER A 106 17.63 8.68 6.94
N ILE A 107 16.78 9.28 6.11
CA ILE A 107 15.87 10.36 6.53
C ILE A 107 14.90 9.83 7.60
N ILE A 108 14.21 8.74 7.32
CA ILE A 108 13.23 8.13 8.22
C ILE A 108 13.90 7.66 9.52
N SER A 109 15.06 6.98 9.46
CA SER A 109 15.79 6.55 10.67
C SER A 109 16.11 7.71 11.60
N ASN A 110 16.58 8.83 11.03
CA ASN A 110 16.91 10.01 11.84
C ASN A 110 15.68 10.57 12.56
N ILE A 111 14.55 10.65 11.88
CA ILE A 111 13.29 11.12 12.47
C ILE A 111 12.82 10.16 13.57
N LEU A 112 12.77 8.86 13.30
CA LEU A 112 12.33 7.86 14.27
C LEU A 112 13.18 7.87 15.55
N ILE A 113 14.49 8.03 15.40
CA ILE A 113 15.40 8.13 16.55
C ILE A 113 15.15 9.43 17.33
N ASN A 114 14.98 10.56 16.63
CA ASN A 114 14.74 11.86 17.26
C ASN A 114 13.39 11.91 18.00
N GLU A 115 12.38 11.21 17.47
CA GLU A 115 11.06 11.06 18.10
C GLU A 115 11.03 9.98 19.21
N GLY A 116 12.20 9.43 19.58
CA GLY A 116 12.34 8.54 20.73
C GLY A 116 11.96 7.08 20.48
N LEU A 117 11.83 6.66 19.21
CA LEU A 117 11.53 5.26 18.85
C LEU A 117 12.80 4.39 18.77
N GLY A 118 13.98 5.00 18.86
CA GLY A 118 15.23 4.28 18.96
C GLY A 118 15.44 3.61 20.31
N ILE A 119 16.13 2.47 20.35
CA ILE A 119 16.57 1.86 21.61
C ILE A 119 17.65 2.71 22.28
N THR A 120 18.47 3.36 21.46
CA THR A 120 19.46 4.37 21.86
C THR A 120 19.40 5.53 20.89
N SER A 121 20.17 6.60 21.16
CA SER A 121 20.33 7.74 20.23
C SER A 121 20.91 7.36 18.85
N HIS A 122 21.25 6.11 18.60
CA HIS A 122 21.89 5.65 17.36
C HIS A 122 21.38 4.30 16.83
N ILE A 123 20.54 3.60 17.59
CA ILE A 123 20.08 2.25 17.24
C ILE A 123 18.58 2.21 17.14
N LEU A 124 18.09 1.87 15.96
CA LEU A 124 16.69 1.61 15.67
C LEU A 124 16.47 0.10 15.50
N ILE A 125 15.41 -0.44 16.11
CA ILE A 125 15.02 -1.85 15.95
C ILE A 125 13.50 -1.92 15.73
N PRO A 126 13.04 -2.49 14.60
CA PRO A 126 13.87 -2.95 13.46
C PRO A 126 14.55 -1.77 12.77
N PRO A 127 15.69 -1.96 12.09
CA PRO A 127 16.24 -0.94 11.21
C PRO A 127 15.22 -0.55 10.12
N THR A 128 15.34 0.65 9.58
CA THR A 128 14.59 1.01 8.37
C THR A 128 15.15 0.24 7.18
N ASP A 129 14.28 -0.39 6.44
CA ASP A 129 14.64 -1.16 5.25
C ASP A 129 13.47 -1.13 4.27
N PHE A 130 13.62 -0.39 3.17
CA PHE A 130 12.58 -0.16 2.18
C PHE A 130 13.00 -0.64 0.79
N LYS A 131 12.01 -1.08 0.02
CA LYS A 131 12.14 -1.40 -1.40
C LYS A 131 11.19 -0.54 -2.20
N LEU A 132 11.75 0.32 -3.05
CA LEU A 132 10.99 1.11 -4.01
C LEU A 132 10.57 0.23 -5.17
N ASP A 133 9.35 -0.27 -5.10
CA ASP A 133 8.75 -1.09 -6.16
C ASP A 133 7.23 -0.92 -6.15
N ALA A 134 6.58 -1.39 -7.18
CA ALA A 134 5.12 -1.49 -7.20
C ALA A 134 4.69 -2.64 -6.28
N PRO A 135 3.99 -2.38 -5.16
CA PRO A 135 3.50 -3.46 -4.32
C PRO A 135 2.61 -4.42 -5.09
N PRO A 136 2.47 -5.66 -4.64
CA PRO A 136 1.51 -6.60 -5.24
C PRO A 136 0.10 -6.04 -5.17
N ASN A 137 -0.77 -6.50 -6.08
CA ASN A 137 -2.21 -6.31 -5.91
C ASN A 137 -2.74 -7.30 -4.88
N ILE A 138 -3.87 -6.96 -4.28
CA ILE A 138 -4.59 -7.83 -3.35
C ILE A 138 -5.97 -8.17 -3.91
N VAL A 139 -6.37 -9.43 -3.84
CA VAL A 139 -7.75 -9.85 -4.05
C VAL A 139 -8.40 -9.96 -2.68
N VAL A 140 -9.42 -9.17 -2.43
CA VAL A 140 -10.20 -9.19 -1.19
C VAL A 140 -11.57 -9.79 -1.48
N THR A 141 -12.07 -10.59 -0.57
CA THR A 141 -13.41 -11.19 -0.65
C THR A 141 -14.27 -10.85 0.56
N SER A 142 -15.57 -10.75 0.30
CA SER A 142 -16.62 -10.56 1.30
C SER A 142 -17.81 -11.43 0.93
N PRO A 143 -18.64 -11.87 1.89
CA PRO A 143 -19.94 -12.42 1.55
C PRO A 143 -20.78 -11.39 0.78
N ARG A 144 -21.61 -11.87 -0.14
CA ARG A 144 -22.46 -10.98 -0.94
C ARG A 144 -23.64 -10.38 -0.14
N ASP A 145 -24.05 -11.09 0.92
CA ASP A 145 -25.19 -10.73 1.77
C ASP A 145 -24.84 -9.82 2.96
N LYS A 146 -23.56 -9.54 3.18
CA LYS A 146 -23.11 -8.63 4.25
C LYS A 146 -21.75 -8.02 3.95
N ILE A 147 -21.42 -6.90 4.60
CA ILE A 147 -20.07 -6.31 4.56
C ILE A 147 -19.22 -6.97 5.66
N SER A 148 -18.33 -7.85 5.25
CA SER A 148 -17.44 -8.57 6.17
C SER A 148 -16.22 -9.10 5.42
N PHE A 149 -15.05 -8.83 5.92
CA PHE A 149 -13.84 -9.45 5.39
C PHE A 149 -13.90 -10.98 5.52
N SER A 150 -13.68 -11.69 4.43
CA SER A 150 -13.64 -13.16 4.41
C SER A 150 -12.22 -13.69 4.29
N THR A 151 -11.55 -13.34 3.20
CA THR A 151 -10.16 -13.71 2.94
C THR A 151 -9.56 -12.77 1.92
N SER A 152 -8.24 -12.78 1.84
CA SER A 152 -7.50 -12.06 0.81
C SER A 152 -6.36 -12.91 0.25
N LYS A 153 -5.88 -12.52 -0.94
CA LYS A 153 -4.71 -13.15 -1.57
C LYS A 153 -3.93 -12.13 -2.36
N LEU A 154 -2.62 -12.12 -2.18
CA LEU A 154 -1.71 -11.30 -2.96
C LEU A 154 -1.49 -11.90 -4.34
N ILE A 155 -1.49 -11.03 -5.34
CA ILE A 155 -1.25 -11.35 -6.74
C ILE A 155 -0.27 -10.37 -7.35
N SER A 156 0.31 -10.72 -8.49
CA SER A 156 1.25 -9.88 -9.23
C SER A 156 0.74 -8.46 -9.41
N ASN A 157 1.63 -7.47 -9.32
CA ASN A 157 1.35 -6.07 -9.63
C ASN A 157 1.17 -5.81 -11.14
N GLN A 158 1.52 -6.77 -11.99
CA GLN A 158 1.44 -6.68 -13.46
C GLN A 158 0.05 -7.02 -14.02
N VAL A 159 -0.91 -7.36 -13.16
CA VAL A 159 -2.28 -7.71 -13.56
C VAL A 159 -2.96 -6.49 -14.19
N THR A 160 -3.41 -6.67 -15.44
CA THR A 160 -4.13 -5.64 -16.21
C THR A 160 -5.56 -5.41 -15.69
N GLU A 161 -6.17 -4.28 -16.02
CA GLU A 161 -7.57 -3.99 -15.61
C GLU A 161 -8.58 -5.01 -16.18
N SER A 162 -8.28 -5.63 -17.31
CA SER A 162 -9.10 -6.72 -17.86
C SER A 162 -8.98 -7.99 -17.04
N GLU A 163 -7.76 -8.35 -16.65
CA GLU A 163 -7.49 -9.53 -15.82
C GLU A 163 -8.05 -9.36 -14.41
N LYS A 164 -8.02 -8.15 -13.82
CA LYS A 164 -8.68 -7.87 -12.55
C LYS A 164 -10.18 -8.18 -12.60
N LYS A 165 -10.86 -7.74 -13.66
CA LYS A 165 -12.29 -8.04 -13.89
C LYS A 165 -12.54 -9.53 -14.06
N GLU A 166 -11.65 -10.24 -14.78
CA GLU A 166 -11.74 -11.69 -14.98
C GLU A 166 -11.57 -12.43 -13.64
N ILE A 167 -10.55 -12.08 -12.84
CA ILE A 167 -10.33 -12.64 -11.50
C ILE A 167 -11.56 -12.44 -10.62
N GLU A 168 -12.09 -11.22 -10.55
CA GLU A 168 -13.29 -10.91 -9.77
C GLU A 168 -14.49 -11.74 -10.25
N SER A 169 -14.73 -11.82 -11.55
CA SER A 169 -15.83 -12.59 -12.14
C SER A 169 -15.74 -14.09 -11.82
N ILE A 170 -14.54 -14.66 -11.85
CA ILE A 170 -14.33 -16.07 -11.48
C ILE A 170 -14.63 -16.29 -9.99
N VAL A 171 -14.14 -15.41 -9.14
CA VAL A 171 -14.40 -15.51 -7.68
C VAL A 171 -15.87 -15.32 -7.36
N GLU A 172 -16.57 -14.39 -8.01
CA GLU A 172 -17.99 -14.09 -7.83
C GLU A 172 -18.92 -15.15 -8.48
N SER A 173 -18.39 -16.08 -9.28
CA SER A 173 -19.19 -17.09 -10.01
C SER A 173 -19.94 -18.08 -9.11
N ASP A 174 -19.60 -18.14 -7.82
CA ASP A 174 -20.36 -18.93 -6.82
C ASP A 174 -21.71 -18.29 -6.45
N GLY A 175 -21.96 -17.05 -6.87
CA GLY A 175 -23.16 -16.27 -6.57
C GLY A 175 -23.31 -15.84 -5.10
N LYS A 176 -22.31 -16.12 -4.25
CA LYS A 176 -22.32 -15.87 -2.81
C LYS A 176 -21.21 -14.93 -2.35
N THR A 177 -20.19 -14.77 -3.16
CA THR A 177 -18.98 -14.00 -2.85
C THR A 177 -18.97 -12.70 -3.66
N SER A 178 -18.59 -11.61 -3.03
CA SER A 178 -18.21 -10.34 -3.63
C SER A 178 -16.69 -10.24 -3.59
N ALA A 179 -16.05 -9.83 -4.70
CA ALA A 179 -14.61 -9.74 -4.83
C ALA A 179 -14.16 -8.38 -5.36
N LEU A 180 -13.01 -7.94 -4.86
CA LEU A 180 -12.32 -6.75 -5.34
C LEU A 180 -10.84 -7.08 -5.53
N VAL A 181 -10.29 -6.71 -6.68
CA VAL A 181 -8.83 -6.64 -6.87
C VAL A 181 -8.41 -5.20 -6.70
N ASP A 182 -7.58 -4.93 -5.70
CA ASP A 182 -7.10 -3.57 -5.44
C ASP A 182 -5.57 -3.49 -5.38
N ARG A 183 -5.06 -2.27 -5.40
CA ARG A 183 -3.64 -1.98 -5.31
C ARG A 183 -3.30 -1.67 -3.86
N LEU A 184 -2.19 -2.19 -3.38
CA LEU A 184 -1.62 -1.76 -2.12
C LEU A 184 -0.76 -0.50 -2.33
N GLY A 185 -0.76 0.41 -1.35
CA GLY A 185 0.14 1.56 -1.29
C GLY A 185 1.53 1.16 -0.85
N GLY A 186 1.60 0.23 0.10
CA GLY A 186 2.79 -0.38 0.66
C GLY A 186 2.50 -1.80 1.12
N LEU A 187 3.46 -2.44 1.74
CA LEU A 187 3.31 -3.73 2.40
C LEU A 187 4.40 -3.87 3.45
N GLY A 188 4.00 -4.07 4.70
CA GLY A 188 4.87 -4.24 5.87
C GLY A 188 5.63 -5.56 5.89
N THR A 189 6.38 -5.86 4.82
CA THR A 189 7.37 -6.94 4.75
C THR A 189 8.72 -6.46 5.26
N TYR A 190 9.75 -7.28 5.22
CA TYR A 190 11.10 -6.83 5.53
C TYR A 190 12.09 -7.32 4.45
N PRO A 191 12.60 -6.40 3.60
CA PRO A 191 12.32 -4.95 3.52
C PRO A 191 10.84 -4.64 3.27
N ALA A 192 10.36 -3.46 3.69
CA ALA A 192 9.00 -3.04 3.41
C ALA A 192 8.86 -2.53 1.97
N PHE A 193 7.76 -2.91 1.29
CA PHE A 193 7.44 -2.29 0.00
C PHE A 193 6.94 -0.87 0.20
N VAL A 194 7.50 0.06 -0.54
CA VAL A 194 7.01 1.43 -0.62
C VAL A 194 6.84 1.81 -2.09
N SER A 195 5.65 2.28 -2.42
CA SER A 195 5.36 2.70 -3.79
C SER A 195 6.12 3.99 -4.13
N ASP A 196 6.84 3.98 -5.23
CA ASP A 196 7.48 5.16 -5.81
C ASP A 196 6.52 6.04 -6.64
N LYS A 197 5.19 5.83 -6.46
CA LYS A 197 4.13 6.62 -7.09
C LYS A 197 3.71 7.75 -6.18
N GLY A 198 3.63 8.95 -6.73
CA GLY A 198 3.13 10.10 -5.99
C GLY A 198 4.19 11.11 -5.64
N SER A 199 3.93 11.88 -4.59
CA SER A 199 4.84 12.92 -4.11
C SER A 199 5.85 12.36 -3.10
N LEU A 200 6.96 13.08 -2.92
CA LEU A 200 7.95 12.77 -1.89
C LEU A 200 7.33 12.71 -0.49
N ARG A 201 6.40 13.63 -0.18
CA ARG A 201 5.67 13.63 1.09
C ARG A 201 4.92 12.31 1.30
N ASN A 202 4.13 11.89 0.31
CA ASN A 202 3.37 10.64 0.40
C ASN A 202 4.29 9.42 0.54
N LEU A 203 5.44 9.44 -0.13
CA LEU A 203 6.42 8.36 -0.03
C LEU A 203 6.98 8.26 1.39
N LEU A 204 7.34 9.38 2.02
CA LEU A 204 7.84 9.41 3.39
C LEU A 204 6.77 9.00 4.40
N GLN A 205 5.51 9.41 4.20
CA GLN A 205 4.37 8.97 5.01
C GLN A 205 4.16 7.46 4.90
N THR A 206 4.16 6.90 3.68
CA THR A 206 4.02 5.45 3.46
C THR A 206 5.20 4.69 4.07
N ALA A 207 6.44 5.15 3.88
CA ALA A 207 7.61 4.51 4.46
C ALA A 207 7.55 4.46 6.00
N SER A 208 7.12 5.55 6.64
CA SER A 208 6.92 5.60 8.09
C SER A 208 5.80 4.66 8.55
N HIS A 209 4.68 4.60 7.82
CA HIS A 209 3.56 3.70 8.08
C HIS A 209 4.00 2.21 8.03
N GLU A 210 4.67 1.80 6.97
CA GLU A 210 5.12 0.41 6.81
C GLU A 210 6.18 0.02 7.85
N TRP A 211 7.05 0.97 8.21
CA TRP A 211 8.01 0.73 9.28
C TRP A 211 7.32 0.53 10.64
N LEU A 212 6.26 1.27 10.94
CA LEU A 212 5.51 1.12 12.18
C LEU A 212 4.89 -0.28 12.31
N HIS A 213 4.39 -0.88 11.24
CA HIS A 213 3.94 -2.27 11.26
C HIS A 213 5.06 -3.21 11.70
N ASN A 214 6.28 -3.07 11.16
CA ASN A 214 7.44 -3.87 11.55
C ASN A 214 7.85 -3.61 13.01
N TYR A 215 7.81 -2.36 13.46
CA TYR A 215 8.13 -1.98 14.83
C TYR A 215 7.15 -2.60 15.84
N TRP A 216 5.87 -2.56 15.53
CA TRP A 216 4.84 -3.10 16.43
C TRP A 216 4.78 -4.62 16.53
N ILE A 217 5.46 -5.35 15.67
CA ILE A 217 5.63 -6.81 15.83
C ILE A 217 6.20 -7.16 17.20
N LEU A 218 7.07 -6.31 17.72
CA LEU A 218 7.69 -6.47 19.03
C LEU A 218 6.84 -5.89 20.16
N HIS A 219 5.69 -5.29 19.85
CA HIS A 219 4.81 -4.59 20.79
C HIS A 219 3.39 -5.17 20.79
N PRO A 220 2.62 -4.98 21.90
CA PRO A 220 1.27 -5.53 22.02
C PRO A 220 0.33 -5.16 20.87
N LEU A 221 0.47 -3.96 20.28
CA LEU A 221 -0.38 -3.51 19.18
C LEU A 221 -0.24 -4.39 17.93
N GLY A 222 0.97 -4.79 17.57
CA GLY A 222 1.19 -5.69 16.45
C GLY A 222 0.94 -7.16 16.80
N GLN A 223 1.30 -7.57 18.03
CA GLN A 223 1.11 -8.94 18.47
C GLN A 223 -0.37 -9.36 18.52
N ASN A 224 -1.26 -8.43 18.85
CA ASN A 224 -2.70 -8.68 18.92
C ASN A 224 -3.45 -8.22 17.64
N MET A 225 -2.76 -7.81 16.60
CA MET A 225 -3.37 -7.28 15.38
C MET A 225 -4.40 -8.26 14.77
N TRP A 226 -4.13 -9.54 14.86
CA TRP A 226 -4.94 -10.60 14.24
C TRP A 226 -6.05 -11.18 15.14
N ASP A 227 -6.21 -10.68 16.36
CA ASP A 227 -7.20 -11.20 17.31
C ASP A 227 -8.64 -10.89 16.89
N SER A 228 -8.83 -9.80 16.13
CA SER A 228 -10.14 -9.43 15.59
C SER A 228 -10.03 -8.41 14.46
N ASN A 229 -11.08 -8.29 13.64
CA ASN A 229 -11.15 -7.23 12.61
C ASN A 229 -11.04 -5.82 13.22
N GLN A 230 -11.50 -5.62 14.45
CA GLN A 230 -11.37 -4.35 15.15
C GLN A 230 -9.91 -4.04 15.50
N MET A 231 -9.13 -5.05 15.88
CA MET A 231 -7.71 -4.89 16.16
C MET A 231 -6.92 -4.58 14.88
N ILE A 232 -7.26 -5.20 13.75
CA ILE A 232 -6.69 -4.87 12.44
C ILE A 232 -6.97 -3.39 12.12
N MET A 233 -8.24 -2.96 12.21
CA MET A 233 -8.62 -1.55 11.96
C MET A 233 -7.92 -0.58 12.90
N PHE A 234 -7.76 -0.95 14.17
CA PHE A 234 -7.08 -0.11 15.15
C PHE A 234 -5.58 0.03 14.84
N ASN A 235 -4.93 -1.07 14.47
CA ASN A 235 -3.53 -1.09 14.06
C ASN A 235 -3.30 -0.22 12.81
N GLU A 236 -4.12 -0.41 11.76
CA GLU A 236 -4.06 0.38 10.52
C GLU A 236 -4.33 1.87 10.78
N THR A 237 -5.33 2.20 11.61
CA THR A 237 -5.63 3.59 11.96
C THR A 237 -4.47 4.25 12.69
N ALA A 238 -3.85 3.54 13.63
CA ALA A 238 -2.69 4.03 14.37
C ALA A 238 -1.48 4.22 13.44
N ALA A 239 -1.26 3.28 12.50
CA ALA A 239 -0.19 3.37 11.50
C ALA A 239 -0.40 4.56 10.54
N ASN A 240 -1.64 4.79 10.11
CA ASN A 240 -1.97 5.94 9.27
C ASN A 240 -1.68 7.26 9.98
N ILE A 241 -2.20 7.44 11.21
CA ILE A 241 -2.03 8.69 11.96
C ILE A 241 -0.54 8.95 12.27
N ALA A 242 0.14 7.97 12.82
CA ALA A 242 1.55 8.13 13.21
C ALA A 242 2.48 8.18 11.98
N GLY A 243 2.19 7.40 10.94
CA GLY A 243 2.94 7.40 9.70
C GLY A 243 2.82 8.73 8.94
N ASP A 244 1.62 9.31 8.90
CA ASP A 244 1.41 10.64 8.32
C ASP A 244 2.21 11.72 9.08
N GLU A 245 2.16 11.72 10.41
CA GLU A 245 2.87 12.69 11.25
C GLU A 245 4.39 12.54 11.12
N LEU A 246 4.92 11.32 11.23
CA LEU A 246 6.35 11.05 11.09
C LEU A 246 6.85 11.38 9.67
N GLY A 247 6.07 11.06 8.65
CA GLY A 247 6.38 11.38 7.26
C GLY A 247 6.36 12.87 6.98
N ASP A 248 5.46 13.61 7.62
CA ASP A 248 5.41 15.08 7.53
C ASP A 248 6.62 15.72 8.20
N ILE A 249 7.00 15.28 9.40
CA ILE A 249 8.24 15.71 10.08
C ILE A 249 9.46 15.42 9.20
N ALA A 250 9.50 14.23 8.60
CA ALA A 250 10.57 13.84 7.68
C ALA A 250 10.63 14.76 6.45
N PHE A 251 9.47 15.09 5.87
CA PHE A 251 9.38 15.97 4.72
C PHE A 251 9.84 17.40 5.04
N GLU A 252 9.41 17.95 6.18
CA GLU A 252 9.84 19.28 6.66
C GLU A 252 11.35 19.32 6.99
N SER A 253 11.90 18.24 7.55
CA SER A 253 13.32 18.15 7.91
C SER A 253 14.29 18.29 6.73
N ILE A 254 13.81 17.96 5.53
CA ILE A 254 14.57 18.07 4.27
C ILE A 254 14.18 19.30 3.45
N GLY A 255 13.52 20.28 4.08
CA GLY A 255 13.12 21.55 3.42
C GLY A 255 11.81 21.47 2.65
N GLY A 256 11.02 20.42 2.84
CA GLY A 256 9.66 20.35 2.30
C GLY A 256 8.74 21.35 2.97
N GLU A 257 7.91 22.03 2.19
CA GLU A 257 6.88 22.93 2.72
C GLU A 257 5.51 22.25 2.65
N ILE A 258 4.85 22.08 3.81
CA ILE A 258 3.47 21.60 3.84
C ILE A 258 2.56 22.76 3.39
N GLU A 259 1.97 22.60 2.23
CA GLU A 259 1.21 23.65 1.53
C GLU A 259 0.14 24.33 2.39
N ASN A 260 -0.03 25.63 2.12
CA ASN A 260 -0.89 26.62 2.76
C ASN A 260 -2.35 26.13 3.03
N PRO A 261 -2.97 26.54 4.18
CA PRO A 261 -4.33 26.14 4.60
C PRO A 261 -5.45 26.32 3.54
N ILE A 262 -5.29 27.20 2.57
CA ILE A 262 -6.31 27.47 1.53
C ILE A 262 -6.41 26.32 0.53
N LYS A 263 -5.28 25.79 0.03
CA LYS A 263 -5.26 24.62 -0.86
C LYS A 263 -5.69 23.33 -0.13
N ILE A 264 -5.33 23.24 1.15
CA ILE A 264 -5.80 22.18 2.06
C ILE A 264 -7.32 22.22 2.22
N THR A 265 -7.94 23.40 2.17
CA THR A 265 -9.40 23.53 2.32
C THR A 265 -10.14 22.99 1.08
N GLU A 266 -9.68 23.30 -0.12
CA GLU A 266 -10.26 22.75 -1.37
C GLU A 266 -10.07 21.22 -1.46
N MET A 267 -8.86 20.72 -1.14
CA MET A 267 -8.60 19.28 -1.06
C MET A 267 -9.43 18.60 0.04
N LYS A 268 -9.65 19.27 1.18
CA LYS A 268 -10.51 18.76 2.26
C LYS A 268 -11.98 18.73 1.87
N GLU A 269 -12.48 19.70 1.09
CA GLU A 269 -13.86 19.69 0.60
C GLU A 269 -14.08 18.56 -0.40
N ASP A 270 -13.12 18.32 -1.29
CA ASP A 270 -13.18 17.24 -2.27
C ASP A 270 -13.07 15.86 -1.59
N ALA A 271 -12.11 15.68 -0.69
CA ALA A 271 -12.00 14.49 0.15
C ALA A 271 -13.24 14.32 1.04
N SER A 272 -13.82 15.41 1.56
CA SER A 272 -15.03 15.38 2.35
C SER A 272 -16.22 14.88 1.55
N TYR A 273 -16.38 15.31 0.29
CA TYR A 273 -17.45 14.81 -0.57
C TYR A 273 -17.31 13.32 -0.87
N PHE A 274 -16.10 12.87 -1.19
CA PHE A 274 -15.79 11.46 -1.44
C PHE A 274 -16.14 10.62 -0.22
N ASN A 275 -15.56 10.97 0.93
CA ASN A 275 -15.73 10.24 2.19
C ASN A 275 -17.20 10.26 2.67
N LYS A 276 -17.89 11.39 2.52
CA LYS A 276 -19.30 11.51 2.83
C LYS A 276 -20.15 10.59 1.95
N THR A 277 -19.89 10.59 0.63
CA THR A 277 -20.62 9.73 -0.31
C THR A 277 -20.41 8.26 0.02
N LEU A 278 -19.17 7.83 0.31
CA LEU A 278 -18.87 6.46 0.71
C LEU A 278 -19.57 6.09 2.02
N LYS A 279 -19.51 6.96 3.03
CA LYS A 279 -20.14 6.72 4.33
C LYS A 279 -21.66 6.58 4.21
N GLU A 280 -22.32 7.50 3.50
CA GLU A 280 -23.76 7.45 3.27
C GLU A 280 -24.15 6.19 2.49
N THR A 281 -23.40 5.85 1.45
CA THR A 281 -23.63 4.63 0.66
C THR A 281 -23.46 3.38 1.53
N ARG A 282 -22.43 3.30 2.35
CA ARG A 282 -22.18 2.16 3.24
C ARG A 282 -23.34 1.94 4.21
N LEU A 283 -23.78 2.99 4.89
CA LEU A 283 -24.89 2.90 5.85
C LEU A 283 -26.19 2.38 5.21
N GLU A 284 -26.53 2.89 4.03
CA GLU A 284 -27.72 2.43 3.32
C GLU A 284 -27.56 1.01 2.79
N VAL A 285 -26.37 0.65 2.31
CA VAL A 285 -26.05 -0.72 1.87
C VAL A 285 -26.17 -1.70 3.04
N GLU A 286 -25.61 -1.38 4.20
CA GLU A 286 -25.73 -2.22 5.42
C GLU A 286 -27.20 -2.43 5.79
N TYR A 287 -28.00 -1.36 5.77
CA TYR A 287 -29.46 -1.46 6.02
C TYR A 287 -30.18 -2.36 4.99
N LEU A 288 -29.85 -2.23 3.70
CA LEU A 288 -30.44 -3.07 2.66
C LEU A 288 -30.06 -4.54 2.79
N LEU A 289 -28.79 -4.81 3.10
CA LEU A 289 -28.28 -6.17 3.31
C LEU A 289 -28.93 -6.83 4.55
N ASP A 290 -29.10 -6.10 5.63
CA ASP A 290 -29.79 -6.58 6.85
C ASP A 290 -31.26 -6.94 6.57
N LYS A 291 -31.88 -6.35 5.56
CA LYS A 291 -33.23 -6.69 5.07
C LYS A 291 -33.23 -7.78 3.99
N GLY A 292 -32.09 -8.36 3.66
CA GLY A 292 -31.95 -9.35 2.60
C GLY A 292 -32.10 -8.81 1.17
N ASN A 293 -32.02 -7.48 0.98
CA ASN A 293 -32.17 -6.84 -0.32
C ASN A 293 -30.82 -6.68 -1.04
N VAL A 294 -30.15 -7.80 -1.31
CA VAL A 294 -28.79 -7.82 -1.87
C VAL A 294 -28.71 -7.07 -3.22
N GLU A 295 -29.62 -7.34 -4.14
CA GLU A 295 -29.62 -6.73 -5.48
C GLU A 295 -29.80 -5.22 -5.43
N LYS A 296 -30.62 -4.72 -4.46
CA LYS A 296 -30.77 -3.27 -4.27
C LYS A 296 -29.51 -2.64 -3.69
N ALA A 297 -28.85 -3.32 -2.77
CA ALA A 297 -27.59 -2.87 -2.21
C ALA A 297 -26.51 -2.79 -3.29
N GLU A 298 -26.39 -3.79 -4.15
CA GLU A 298 -25.43 -3.81 -5.26
C GLU A 298 -25.71 -2.72 -6.28
N LYS A 299 -26.99 -2.48 -6.60
CA LYS A 299 -27.40 -1.38 -7.47
C LYS A 299 -26.98 -0.02 -6.90
N LEU A 300 -27.22 0.21 -5.61
CA LEU A 300 -26.83 1.44 -4.93
C LEU A 300 -25.31 1.66 -4.96
N MET A 301 -24.52 0.62 -4.71
CA MET A 301 -23.04 0.67 -4.78
C MET A 301 -22.55 1.01 -6.19
N ASN A 302 -23.17 0.44 -7.22
CA ASN A 302 -22.86 0.76 -8.60
C ASN A 302 -23.22 2.21 -8.96
N GLU A 303 -24.38 2.69 -8.52
CA GLU A 303 -24.80 4.10 -8.71
C GLU A 303 -23.83 5.07 -8.03
N ALA A 304 -23.36 4.75 -6.81
CA ALA A 304 -22.35 5.53 -6.10
C ALA A 304 -21.01 5.54 -6.86
N THR A 305 -20.59 4.38 -7.42
CA THR A 305 -19.38 4.30 -8.25
C THR A 305 -19.48 5.25 -9.45
N ILE A 306 -20.58 5.20 -10.22
CA ILE A 306 -20.80 6.04 -11.39
C ILE A 306 -20.83 7.54 -10.99
N LYS A 307 -21.50 7.85 -9.88
CA LYS A 307 -21.58 9.23 -9.36
C LYS A 307 -20.21 9.80 -9.00
N LEU A 308 -19.36 9.01 -8.35
CA LEU A 308 -17.99 9.43 -8.01
C LEU A 308 -17.12 9.57 -9.26
N GLN A 309 -17.20 8.62 -10.19
CA GLN A 309 -16.48 8.68 -11.47
C GLN A 309 -16.87 9.91 -12.29
N SER A 310 -18.15 10.26 -12.33
CA SER A 310 -18.63 11.46 -13.05
C SER A 310 -18.10 12.78 -12.48
N LYS A 311 -17.62 12.77 -11.24
CA LYS A 311 -16.94 13.90 -10.58
C LYS A 311 -15.42 13.84 -10.69
N GLY A 312 -14.86 12.87 -11.41
CA GLY A 312 -13.43 12.75 -11.64
C GLY A 312 -12.67 11.89 -10.62
N TYR A 313 -13.36 11.28 -9.63
CA TYR A 313 -12.71 10.39 -8.69
C TYR A 313 -12.30 9.08 -9.39
N LYS A 314 -11.06 8.66 -9.16
CA LYS A 314 -10.49 7.42 -9.73
C LYS A 314 -10.87 6.20 -8.88
N ILE A 315 -12.16 5.90 -8.79
CA ILE A 315 -12.64 4.69 -8.14
C ILE A 315 -13.11 3.68 -9.18
N ARG A 316 -12.67 2.44 -9.07
CA ARG A 316 -12.95 1.42 -10.08
C ARG A 316 -14.28 0.70 -9.82
N LYS A 317 -14.52 0.30 -8.57
CA LYS A 317 -15.67 -0.51 -8.16
C LYS A 317 -15.94 -0.28 -6.67
N ILE A 318 -17.20 -0.14 -6.31
CA ILE A 318 -17.68 -0.20 -4.93
C ILE A 318 -18.56 -1.44 -4.82
N ASN A 319 -18.22 -2.34 -3.91
CA ASN A 319 -18.98 -3.54 -3.58
C ASN A 319 -18.77 -3.91 -2.11
N GLN A 320 -19.31 -5.04 -1.65
CA GLN A 320 -19.15 -5.50 -0.26
C GLN A 320 -17.67 -5.71 0.09
N ALA A 321 -16.86 -6.26 -0.84
CA ALA A 321 -15.43 -6.45 -0.62
C ALA A 321 -14.69 -5.11 -0.49
N TYR A 322 -15.08 -4.07 -1.25
CA TYR A 322 -14.56 -2.71 -1.12
C TYR A 322 -14.80 -2.18 0.31
N PHE A 323 -16.03 -2.20 0.77
CA PHE A 323 -16.36 -1.72 2.12
C PHE A 323 -15.82 -2.59 3.25
N ALA A 324 -15.50 -3.84 2.98
CA ALA A 324 -14.86 -4.73 3.97
C ALA A 324 -13.35 -4.47 4.09
N PHE A 325 -12.74 -3.85 3.07
CA PHE A 325 -11.30 -3.60 3.02
C PHE A 325 -10.96 -2.15 3.37
N HIS A 326 -11.82 -1.18 2.97
CA HIS A 326 -11.70 0.26 3.23
C HIS A 326 -12.71 0.73 4.29
#